data_fc0c4fc485c053ab5b4b8a7178bd607e
#
_entry.id   fc0c4fc485c053ab5b4b8a7178bd607e
#
_cell.length_a   1.000
_cell.length_b   1.000
_cell.length_c   1.000
_cell.angle_alpha   90.00
_cell.angle_beta   90.00
_cell.angle_gamma   90.00
#
_symmetry.space_group_name_H-M   'P 1'
#
loop_
_entity.id
_entity.type
_entity.pdbx_description
1 polymer ?
#
loop_
_entity_poly.entity_id
_entity_poly.type
_entity_poly.pdbx_seq_one_letter_code
_entity_poly.pdbx_strand_id
1 'polypeptide(L)'
;MKKKIVSKVFALLLAACTVLSACGNESGNQSVGQTDKSETNDTVQEGEEPYTIVYAFDVWVQQADWDLVEENLSNIVYDKIGAKVKLLPMTGANYQQEVNLMITSGEKLDLVNASARTTFSSDVTSNKLLGLDEETVRKYAPDAMEVIGDYMEATTVDGKIYGFPTIRDMASAYGLILRNDIIEKYGIDADAGLTVEQLDDLFARIKEGEPDKYVTQPQSQGTSILESLFKTYDGLGDTMGVLMDWGQGDLTVQNLFDTEYYEECVRKAREWNEKGYILPDASTNPDTGVAYFKTGKVASTMSLIHPGVPTDSTNMTGIPCSTAIVNPAFGNTQTVGAVIQSIPVSCKNPEKVLEFVNLLYSDAEVYNALVWGIEGTHYQHVKGSEKWITYPDGVTGETSGYTLSATYAFGNRYLSYIWNTDPEDLNEKYEEFNDNAIKSKALGFVFDTTPVKAEAAAVQAVMDEYRLPLENGVIDP
;
A
#
# COMPACT_ATOMS: atom_id res chain seq x y z
N MET A 1 30.20 -14.55 41.63
CA MET A 1 30.27 -13.90 42.97
C MET A 1 29.47 -12.59 42.87
N LYS A 2 28.53 -12.43 43.83
CA LYS A 2 27.82 -11.24 44.32
C LYS A 2 26.97 -10.48 43.27
N LYS A 3 25.64 -10.61 43.24
CA LYS A 3 24.52 -10.38 44.17
C LYS A 3 24.29 -8.90 44.52
N LYS A 4 23.03 -8.49 44.15
CA LYS A 4 22.09 -7.62 44.89
C LYS A 4 22.34 -6.12 44.83
N ILE A 5 21.34 -5.33 44.53
CA ILE A 5 20.29 -4.72 45.40
C ILE A 5 19.86 -3.48 44.61
N VAL A 6 18.67 -2.96 44.41
CA VAL A 6 17.54 -2.74 45.32
C VAL A 6 16.30 -2.40 44.52
N SER A 7 15.25 -3.03 44.86
CA SER A 7 13.86 -2.66 44.81
C SER A 7 13.56 -1.50 45.77
N LYS A 8 12.45 -0.80 45.44
CA LYS A 8 11.64 0.14 46.24
C LYS A 8 11.74 1.61 45.80
N VAL A 9 10.72 2.11 45.19
CA VAL A 9 9.75 3.04 45.77
C VAL A 9 8.50 3.02 44.94
N PHE A 10 7.51 2.29 45.42
CA PHE A 10 6.11 2.46 45.14
C PHE A 10 5.50 2.94 46.46
N ALA A 11 4.83 4.06 46.45
CA ALA A 11 3.61 4.31 47.23
C ALA A 11 3.37 5.81 47.47
N LEU A 12 2.12 6.15 47.41
CA LEU A 12 1.39 7.29 47.97
C LEU A 12 1.42 8.61 47.16
N LEU A 13 0.27 8.84 46.50
CA LEU A 13 -0.60 9.99 46.88
C LEU A 13 -1.98 9.79 46.24
N LEU A 14 -2.85 9.11 47.00
CA LEU A 14 -4.31 9.23 46.95
C LEU A 14 -4.67 10.15 48.12
N ALA A 15 -5.41 11.20 47.88
CA ALA A 15 -6.45 11.80 48.73
C ALA A 15 -6.79 13.19 48.23
N ALA A 16 -7.98 13.28 47.73
CA ALA A 16 -9.15 13.97 48.27
C ALA A 16 -9.22 15.46 47.99
N CYS A 17 -10.31 15.84 47.29
CA CYS A 17 -11.24 16.82 47.82
C CYS A 17 -12.57 16.73 47.06
N THR A 18 -13.55 16.29 47.82
CA THR A 18 -15.00 16.34 47.56
C THR A 18 -15.56 17.70 48.00
N VAL A 19 -16.68 18.05 47.35
CA VAL A 19 -17.82 18.84 47.82
C VAL A 19 -17.73 20.36 47.72
N LEU A 20 -18.64 20.94 46.92
CA LEU A 20 -19.76 21.71 47.43
C LEU A 20 -20.76 22.08 46.32
N SER A 21 -21.95 21.60 46.53
CA SER A 21 -23.20 22.02 45.90
C SER A 21 -23.69 23.33 46.46
N ALA A 22 -24.37 24.15 45.67
CA ALA A 22 -25.56 24.91 46.12
C ALA A 22 -26.23 25.56 44.90
N CYS A 23 -27.37 25.11 44.58
CA CYS A 23 -28.71 25.65 44.49
C CYS A 23 -28.88 27.14 44.22
N GLY A 24 -29.71 27.47 43.23
CA GLY A 24 -30.39 28.74 43.06
C GLY A 24 -31.35 28.67 41.88
N ASN A 25 -32.60 28.39 42.21
CA ASN A 25 -33.77 28.35 41.35
C ASN A 25 -34.28 29.76 41.09
N GLU A 26 -34.75 30.11 39.89
CA GLU A 26 -36.11 30.66 39.73
C GLU A 26 -36.50 30.94 38.26
N SER A 27 -37.74 30.68 38.07
CA SER A 27 -38.61 30.70 36.92
C SER A 27 -38.80 32.03 36.23
N GLY A 28 -39.14 32.02 34.95
CA GLY A 28 -39.74 33.16 34.25
C GLY A 28 -40.18 32.79 32.84
N ASN A 29 -41.43 32.55 32.68
CA ASN A 29 -42.20 32.09 31.51
C ASN A 29 -42.57 33.27 30.57
N GLN A 30 -42.92 32.88 29.31
CA GLN A 30 -43.68 33.59 28.25
C GLN A 30 -42.86 34.18 27.10
N SER A 31 -43.19 34.01 25.88
CA SER A 31 -44.17 33.38 25.00
C SER A 31 -44.07 34.08 23.63
N VAL A 32 -44.08 33.27 22.56
CA VAL A 32 -44.68 33.53 21.23
C VAL A 32 -44.27 34.73 20.39
N GLY A 33 -43.79 34.36 19.18
CA GLY A 33 -43.71 35.26 18.02
C GLY A 33 -43.05 34.61 16.82
N GLN A 34 -43.84 33.88 16.01
CA GLN A 34 -43.48 33.51 14.64
C GLN A 34 -43.25 34.72 13.78
N THR A 35 -42.25 34.70 12.91
CA THR A 35 -42.43 34.97 11.46
C THR A 35 -41.19 34.64 10.63
N ASP A 36 -41.49 34.06 9.50
CA ASP A 36 -40.63 33.70 8.35
C ASP A 36 -39.64 34.77 7.89
N LYS A 37 -38.45 34.37 7.46
CA LYS A 37 -38.04 34.30 6.06
C LYS A 37 -36.53 34.01 5.94
N SER A 38 -36.24 33.03 5.14
CA SER A 38 -34.99 32.72 4.49
C SER A 38 -34.19 33.93 4.01
N GLU A 39 -32.91 33.91 4.31
CA GLU A 39 -31.85 34.33 3.39
C GLU A 39 -30.56 33.64 3.86
N THR A 40 -30.09 32.67 3.08
CA THR A 40 -28.77 32.10 3.17
C THR A 40 -27.75 33.19 2.91
N ASN A 41 -27.09 33.63 3.95
CA ASN A 41 -25.80 34.30 3.87
C ASN A 41 -24.81 33.43 4.62
N ASP A 42 -23.98 32.74 3.89
CA ASP A 42 -22.72 32.17 4.37
C ASP A 42 -21.79 33.37 4.75
N THR A 43 -22.02 33.93 5.92
CA THR A 43 -21.03 34.75 6.59
C THR A 43 -20.17 33.81 7.42
N VAL A 44 -18.92 33.61 6.96
CA VAL A 44 -17.82 33.09 7.77
C VAL A 44 -17.84 33.89 9.09
N GLN A 45 -18.12 33.23 10.20
CA GLN A 45 -18.00 33.83 11.54
C GLN A 45 -16.52 34.11 11.78
N GLU A 46 -16.12 35.36 11.78
CA GLU A 46 -14.81 35.77 12.28
C GLU A 46 -14.73 35.39 13.76
N GLY A 47 -13.94 34.35 14.09
CA GLY A 47 -13.61 33.99 15.47
C GLY A 47 -13.49 32.55 15.86
N GLU A 48 -13.88 31.57 15.03
CA GLU A 48 -13.61 30.17 15.32
C GLU A 48 -12.26 29.71 14.72
N GLU A 49 -11.43 29.04 15.55
CA GLU A 49 -10.19 28.46 15.05
C GLU A 49 -10.52 27.45 13.95
N PRO A 50 -9.74 27.42 12.84
CA PRO A 50 -9.97 26.48 11.75
C PRO A 50 -9.88 25.05 12.23
N TYR A 51 -10.75 24.17 11.68
CA TYR A 51 -10.68 22.74 11.99
C TYR A 51 -9.32 22.19 11.59
N THR A 52 -8.65 21.51 12.50
CA THR A 52 -7.37 20.87 12.24
C THR A 52 -7.62 19.38 12.01
N ILE A 53 -7.33 18.89 10.80
CA ILE A 53 -7.40 17.48 10.40
C ILE A 53 -6.14 16.79 10.91
N VAL A 54 -6.29 15.77 11.76
CA VAL A 54 -5.18 14.96 12.27
C VAL A 54 -5.07 13.70 11.41
N TYR A 55 -3.98 13.59 10.66
CA TYR A 55 -3.74 12.49 9.73
C TYR A 55 -2.56 11.62 10.20
N ALA A 56 -2.84 10.35 10.53
CA ALA A 56 -1.84 9.35 10.90
C ALA A 56 -1.56 8.40 9.73
N PHE A 57 -0.28 8.16 9.46
CA PHE A 57 0.17 7.24 8.42
C PHE A 57 1.52 6.63 8.78
N ASP A 58 1.81 5.46 8.19
CA ASP A 58 3.06 4.76 8.41
C ASP A 58 4.17 5.26 7.48
N VAL A 59 5.38 5.29 8.02
CA VAL A 59 6.59 5.64 7.29
C VAL A 59 7.71 4.63 7.59
N TRP A 60 8.59 4.41 6.62
CA TRP A 60 9.78 3.58 6.82
C TRP A 60 10.85 4.30 7.63
N VAL A 61 11.03 5.59 7.38
CA VAL A 61 12.07 6.42 7.99
C VAL A 61 11.46 7.78 8.36
N GLN A 62 11.74 8.25 9.58
CA GLN A 62 11.37 9.59 10.01
C GLN A 62 12.16 10.65 9.22
N GLN A 63 11.48 11.73 8.84
CA GLN A 63 12.07 12.85 8.13
C GLN A 63 12.43 13.97 9.11
N ALA A 64 13.53 14.67 8.85
CA ALA A 64 13.97 15.78 9.72
C ALA A 64 13.05 17.01 9.63
N ASP A 65 12.50 17.27 8.46
CA ASP A 65 11.74 18.48 8.15
C ASP A 65 10.22 18.28 8.16
N TRP A 66 9.71 17.28 8.93
CA TRP A 66 8.25 17.08 9.07
C TRP A 66 7.49 18.35 9.46
N ASP A 67 7.98 19.09 10.46
CA ASP A 67 7.29 20.29 10.95
C ASP A 67 7.21 21.37 9.85
N LEU A 68 8.26 21.50 9.04
CA LEU A 68 8.30 22.47 7.95
C LEU A 68 7.34 22.10 6.81
N VAL A 69 7.29 20.81 6.47
CA VAL A 69 6.37 20.28 5.45
C VAL A 69 4.92 20.35 5.92
N GLU A 70 4.65 20.03 7.18
CA GLU A 70 3.33 20.16 7.79
C GLU A 70 2.82 21.60 7.74
N GLU A 71 3.66 22.57 8.12
CA GLU A 71 3.29 24.00 8.08
C GLU A 71 2.96 24.43 6.65
N ASN A 72 3.80 24.07 5.68
CA ASN A 72 3.57 24.37 4.27
C ASN A 72 2.26 23.76 3.75
N LEU A 73 2.08 22.45 3.96
CA LEU A 73 0.86 21.73 3.55
C LEU A 73 -0.38 22.32 4.22
N SER A 74 -0.30 22.60 5.53
CA SER A 74 -1.40 23.17 6.30
C SER A 74 -1.83 24.54 5.78
N ASN A 75 -0.89 25.38 5.34
CA ASN A 75 -1.20 26.68 4.74
C ASN A 75 -1.90 26.51 3.38
N ILE A 76 -1.40 25.62 2.51
CA ILE A 76 -2.00 25.33 1.20
C ILE A 76 -3.44 24.81 1.39
N VAL A 77 -3.65 23.86 2.31
CA VAL A 77 -4.98 23.29 2.59
C VAL A 77 -5.92 24.35 3.20
N TYR A 78 -5.40 25.21 4.08
CA TYR A 78 -6.20 26.29 4.66
C TYR A 78 -6.73 27.26 3.59
N ASP A 79 -5.90 27.64 2.64
CA ASP A 79 -6.30 28.54 1.55
C ASP A 79 -7.37 27.91 0.64
N LYS A 80 -7.40 26.59 0.51
CA LYS A 80 -8.34 25.87 -0.37
C LYS A 80 -9.66 25.51 0.29
N ILE A 81 -9.63 25.05 1.54
CA ILE A 81 -10.82 24.51 2.23
C ILE A 81 -11.03 25.08 3.65
N GLY A 82 -10.23 26.03 4.10
CA GLY A 82 -10.37 26.63 5.44
C GLY A 82 -10.05 25.67 6.60
N ALA A 83 -9.31 24.60 6.35
CA ALA A 83 -8.87 23.64 7.36
C ALA A 83 -7.35 23.61 7.49
N LYS A 84 -6.84 23.27 8.65
CA LYS A 84 -5.41 22.98 8.89
C LYS A 84 -5.17 21.48 8.89
N VAL A 85 -3.91 21.08 8.69
CA VAL A 85 -3.50 19.68 8.74
C VAL A 85 -2.43 19.50 9.81
N LYS A 86 -2.56 18.46 10.63
CA LYS A 86 -1.55 17.95 11.53
C LYS A 86 -1.16 16.56 11.08
N LEU A 87 0.12 16.37 10.76
CA LEU A 87 0.67 15.09 10.34
C LEU A 87 1.17 14.28 11.54
N LEU A 88 0.83 13.00 11.58
CA LEU A 88 1.32 12.04 12.57
C LEU A 88 2.03 10.87 11.86
N PRO A 89 3.26 11.09 11.36
CA PRO A 89 4.07 10.03 10.76
C PRO A 89 4.58 9.08 11.83
N MET A 90 4.25 7.79 11.73
CA MET A 90 4.64 6.75 12.66
C MET A 90 5.49 5.70 11.95
N THR A 91 6.46 5.08 12.64
CA THR A 91 7.22 3.98 12.05
C THR A 91 6.36 2.72 11.93
N GLY A 92 6.46 2.01 10.79
CA GLY A 92 5.57 0.91 10.45
C GLY A 92 5.41 -0.17 11.53
N ALA A 93 6.47 -0.44 12.32
CA ALA A 93 6.42 -1.43 13.40
C ALA A 93 5.40 -1.09 14.52
N ASN A 94 5.17 0.19 14.80
CA ASN A 94 4.30 0.65 15.89
C ASN A 94 2.97 1.22 15.38
N TYR A 95 2.88 1.57 14.12
CA TYR A 95 1.76 2.29 13.52
C TYR A 95 0.40 1.70 13.89
N GLN A 96 0.18 0.43 13.61
CA GLN A 96 -1.11 -0.24 13.86
C GLN A 96 -1.52 -0.23 15.34
N GLN A 97 -0.54 -0.42 16.23
CA GLN A 97 -0.80 -0.43 17.67
C GLN A 97 -1.16 0.96 18.18
N GLU A 98 -0.43 1.98 17.75
CA GLU A 98 -0.65 3.38 18.16
C GLU A 98 -1.99 3.90 17.63
N VAL A 99 -2.28 3.70 16.33
CA VAL A 99 -3.58 4.07 15.74
C VAL A 99 -4.74 3.39 16.44
N ASN A 100 -4.64 2.07 16.71
CA ASN A 100 -5.67 1.34 17.44
C ASN A 100 -5.90 1.90 18.86
N LEU A 101 -4.82 2.29 19.56
CA LEU A 101 -4.92 2.92 20.88
C LEU A 101 -5.61 4.28 20.79
N MET A 102 -5.24 5.14 19.82
CA MET A 102 -5.87 6.45 19.62
C MET A 102 -7.36 6.35 19.34
N ILE A 103 -7.77 5.44 18.43
CA ILE A 103 -9.19 5.22 18.12
C ILE A 103 -9.95 4.75 19.36
N THR A 104 -9.42 3.79 20.10
CA THR A 104 -10.09 3.20 21.26
C THR A 104 -10.14 4.12 22.48
N SER A 105 -9.16 4.98 22.66
CA SER A 105 -9.14 6.01 23.71
C SER A 105 -10.01 7.24 23.39
N GLY A 106 -10.47 7.36 22.13
CA GLY A 106 -11.21 8.54 21.67
C GLY A 106 -10.34 9.78 21.50
N GLU A 107 -9.03 9.60 21.33
CA GLU A 107 -8.11 10.67 20.99
C GLU A 107 -8.45 11.24 19.61
N LYS A 108 -8.16 12.53 19.40
CA LYS A 108 -8.45 13.18 18.13
C LYS A 108 -7.64 12.54 17.01
N LEU A 109 -8.33 11.93 16.07
CA LEU A 109 -7.76 11.28 14.89
C LEU A 109 -8.83 11.32 13.79
N ASP A 110 -8.48 11.88 12.63
CA ASP A 110 -9.45 12.21 11.60
C ASP A 110 -9.25 11.41 10.31
N LEU A 111 -8.00 11.06 9.98
CA LEU A 111 -7.66 10.25 8.82
C LEU A 111 -6.54 9.27 9.16
N VAL A 112 -6.62 8.04 8.65
CA VAL A 112 -5.61 6.99 8.84
C VAL A 112 -5.37 6.21 7.56
N ASN A 113 -4.18 5.63 7.41
CA ASN A 113 -3.90 4.64 6.39
C ASN A 113 -4.23 3.24 6.94
N ALA A 114 -5.27 2.61 6.43
CA ALA A 114 -5.59 1.20 6.68
C ALA A 114 -5.08 0.32 5.53
N SER A 115 -5.15 -1.00 5.69
CA SER A 115 -4.74 -1.92 4.64
C SER A 115 -5.63 -3.16 4.62
N ALA A 116 -6.11 -3.53 3.43
CA ALA A 116 -6.86 -4.77 3.19
C ALA A 116 -6.01 -6.02 3.43
N ARG A 117 -4.68 -5.87 3.44
CA ARG A 117 -3.74 -6.98 3.73
C ARG A 117 -3.63 -7.29 5.22
N THR A 118 -4.03 -6.37 6.11
CA THR A 118 -3.81 -6.50 7.56
C THR A 118 -5.02 -6.17 8.40
N THR A 119 -5.43 -4.90 8.48
CA THR A 119 -6.36 -4.43 9.52
C THR A 119 -7.73 -4.01 9.01
N PHE A 120 -7.87 -3.62 7.74
CA PHE A 120 -9.08 -2.98 7.22
C PHE A 120 -10.36 -3.77 7.55
N SER A 121 -10.39 -5.08 7.25
CA SER A 121 -11.56 -5.92 7.53
C SER A 121 -11.91 -5.97 9.01
N SER A 122 -10.91 -6.17 9.87
CA SER A 122 -11.13 -6.22 11.33
C SER A 122 -11.53 -4.86 11.90
N ASP A 123 -11.05 -3.77 11.31
CA ASP A 123 -11.40 -2.42 11.76
C ASP A 123 -12.82 -2.03 11.35
N VAL A 124 -13.28 -2.48 10.16
CA VAL A 124 -14.68 -2.37 9.72
C VAL A 124 -15.60 -3.18 10.64
N THR A 125 -15.32 -4.46 10.83
CA THR A 125 -16.18 -5.36 11.66
C THR A 125 -16.18 -4.98 13.13
N SER A 126 -15.10 -4.37 13.65
CA SER A 126 -15.02 -3.85 15.03
C SER A 126 -15.57 -2.44 15.19
N ASN A 127 -16.17 -1.86 14.15
CA ASN A 127 -16.75 -0.52 14.19
C ASN A 127 -15.73 0.59 14.54
N LYS A 128 -14.50 0.48 14.05
CA LYS A 128 -13.45 1.50 14.25
C LYS A 128 -13.41 2.54 13.15
N LEU A 129 -13.83 2.16 11.93
CA LEU A 129 -13.90 3.02 10.76
C LEU A 129 -15.32 3.49 10.50
N LEU A 130 -15.46 4.70 9.99
CA LEU A 130 -16.74 5.31 9.66
C LEU A 130 -17.23 4.81 8.30
N GLY A 131 -18.39 4.16 8.27
CA GLY A 131 -19.06 3.77 7.03
C GLY A 131 -19.85 4.94 6.45
N LEU A 132 -19.42 5.42 5.29
CA LEU A 132 -19.98 6.60 4.61
C LEU A 132 -21.02 6.20 3.56
N ASP A 133 -22.04 7.03 3.40
CA ASP A 133 -22.97 6.91 2.29
C ASP A 133 -22.35 7.45 1.00
N GLU A 134 -22.61 6.79 -0.11
CA GLU A 134 -22.11 7.21 -1.43
C GLU A 134 -22.53 8.65 -1.75
N GLU A 135 -23.76 9.07 -1.39
CA GLU A 135 -24.22 10.45 -1.59
C GLU A 135 -23.34 11.46 -0.85
N THR A 136 -22.96 11.16 0.39
CA THR A 136 -22.07 12.01 1.18
C THR A 136 -20.67 12.10 0.54
N VAL A 137 -20.13 10.95 0.11
CA VAL A 137 -18.80 10.93 -0.52
C VAL A 137 -18.82 11.70 -1.84
N ARG A 138 -19.83 11.49 -2.70
CA ARG A 138 -19.97 12.24 -3.95
C ARG A 138 -20.14 13.74 -3.76
N LYS A 139 -20.69 14.17 -2.64
CA LYS A 139 -20.86 15.58 -2.32
C LYS A 139 -19.55 16.26 -1.93
N TYR A 140 -18.70 15.61 -1.13
CA TYR A 140 -17.52 16.21 -0.52
C TYR A 140 -16.18 15.72 -1.11
N ALA A 141 -16.19 14.58 -1.81
CA ALA A 141 -15.01 14.01 -2.46
C ALA A 141 -15.35 13.45 -3.87
N PRO A 142 -15.97 14.27 -4.76
CA PRO A 142 -16.39 13.81 -6.09
C PRO A 142 -15.22 13.37 -6.97
N ASP A 143 -14.09 14.09 -6.94
CA ASP A 143 -12.93 13.81 -7.79
C ASP A 143 -12.24 12.50 -7.35
N ALA A 144 -12.19 12.23 -6.04
CA ALA A 144 -11.70 10.96 -5.52
C ALA A 144 -12.56 9.79 -6.01
N MET A 145 -13.89 9.93 -5.98
CA MET A 145 -14.82 8.93 -6.51
C MET A 145 -14.63 8.67 -8.01
N GLU A 146 -14.42 9.73 -8.78
CA GLU A 146 -14.25 9.64 -10.23
C GLU A 146 -12.95 8.92 -10.60
N VAL A 147 -11.82 9.34 -10.00
CA VAL A 147 -10.50 8.78 -10.35
C VAL A 147 -10.29 7.35 -9.84
N ILE A 148 -10.87 6.99 -8.70
CA ILE A 148 -10.81 5.62 -8.17
C ILE A 148 -11.73 4.69 -8.99
N GLY A 149 -12.89 5.17 -9.42
CA GLY A 149 -13.83 4.41 -10.26
C GLY A 149 -14.23 3.07 -9.64
N ASP A 150 -14.22 2.01 -10.46
CA ASP A 150 -14.63 0.65 -10.04
C ASP A 150 -13.78 0.07 -8.90
N TYR A 151 -12.56 0.57 -8.70
CA TYR A 151 -11.71 0.11 -7.60
C TYR A 151 -12.25 0.49 -6.21
N MET A 152 -13.24 1.39 -6.12
CA MET A 152 -13.94 1.71 -4.88
C MET A 152 -14.64 0.49 -4.26
N GLU A 153 -14.98 -0.52 -5.06
CA GLU A 153 -15.55 -1.79 -4.58
C GLU A 153 -14.66 -2.46 -3.52
N ALA A 154 -13.33 -2.31 -3.62
CA ALA A 154 -12.40 -2.90 -2.65
C ALA A 154 -12.57 -2.40 -1.21
N THR A 155 -13.20 -1.25 -1.02
CA THR A 155 -13.41 -0.60 0.29
C THR A 155 -14.89 -0.37 0.61
N THR A 156 -15.79 -0.94 -0.20
CA THR A 156 -17.24 -0.89 -0.01
C THR A 156 -17.71 -2.19 0.67
N VAL A 157 -18.29 -2.07 1.84
CA VAL A 157 -18.83 -3.20 2.62
C VAL A 157 -20.28 -2.91 2.97
N ASP A 158 -21.19 -3.83 2.64
CA ASP A 158 -22.63 -3.69 2.87
C ASP A 158 -23.22 -2.35 2.37
N GLY A 159 -22.74 -1.88 1.22
CA GLY A 159 -23.17 -0.65 0.57
C GLY A 159 -22.69 0.64 1.24
N LYS A 160 -21.72 0.57 2.15
CA LYS A 160 -21.05 1.71 2.77
C LYS A 160 -19.58 1.76 2.35
N ILE A 161 -19.07 2.96 2.13
CA ILE A 161 -17.67 3.23 1.81
C ILE A 161 -16.89 3.46 3.10
N TYR A 162 -15.88 2.63 3.37
CA TYR A 162 -15.06 2.70 4.58
C TYR A 162 -13.67 3.31 4.35
N GLY A 163 -13.38 3.73 3.14
CA GLY A 163 -12.12 4.41 2.80
C GLY A 163 -11.89 4.51 1.30
N PHE A 164 -10.76 5.13 0.96
CA PHE A 164 -10.36 5.48 -0.39
C PHE A 164 -9.06 4.76 -0.71
N PRO A 165 -9.05 3.77 -1.63
CA PRO A 165 -7.81 3.14 -2.07
C PRO A 165 -6.91 4.18 -2.71
N THR A 166 -5.66 4.28 -2.30
CA THR A 166 -4.71 5.20 -2.96
C THR A 166 -4.42 4.73 -4.38
N ILE A 167 -4.45 5.65 -5.33
CA ILE A 167 -4.09 5.36 -6.72
C ILE A 167 -2.58 5.14 -6.80
N ARG A 168 -2.20 3.93 -7.19
CA ARG A 168 -0.83 3.46 -7.35
C ARG A 168 -0.82 2.34 -8.42
N ASP A 169 0.01 1.32 -8.28
CA ASP A 169 -0.15 0.03 -8.95
C ASP A 169 -1.34 -0.71 -8.31
N MET A 170 -2.55 -0.49 -8.83
CA MET A 170 -3.80 -1.11 -8.33
C MET A 170 -3.89 -2.60 -8.69
N ALA A 171 -2.97 -3.07 -9.48
CA ALA A 171 -2.85 -4.44 -9.96
C ALA A 171 -1.43 -4.94 -9.81
N SER A 172 -1.23 -6.25 -9.97
CA SER A 172 0.07 -6.89 -9.96
C SER A 172 0.21 -7.77 -11.19
N ALA A 173 1.19 -7.48 -12.03
CA ALA A 173 1.67 -8.44 -13.03
C ALA A 173 2.83 -9.27 -12.45
N TYR A 174 3.08 -10.42 -12.99
CA TYR A 174 4.18 -11.28 -12.54
C TYR A 174 5.07 -11.65 -13.72
N GLY A 175 6.37 -11.68 -13.48
CA GLY A 175 7.33 -11.93 -14.55
C GLY A 175 8.79 -11.93 -14.10
N LEU A 176 9.66 -11.70 -15.06
CA LEU A 176 11.11 -11.68 -14.86
C LEU A 176 11.66 -10.27 -14.89
N ILE A 177 12.58 -9.99 -13.98
CA ILE A 177 13.52 -8.87 -14.10
C ILE A 177 14.81 -9.46 -14.64
N LEU A 178 15.16 -9.08 -15.85
CA LEU A 178 16.27 -9.63 -16.62
C LEU A 178 17.41 -8.59 -16.74
N ARG A 179 18.65 -9.05 -16.62
CA ARG A 179 19.82 -8.20 -16.92
C ARG A 179 19.84 -7.87 -18.42
N ASN A 180 20.12 -6.63 -18.78
CA ASN A 180 20.12 -6.21 -20.17
C ASN A 180 21.19 -6.94 -21.00
N ASP A 181 22.35 -7.29 -20.41
CA ASP A 181 23.37 -8.10 -21.09
C ASP A 181 22.88 -9.51 -21.44
N ILE A 182 21.98 -10.09 -20.64
CA ILE A 182 21.33 -11.37 -20.93
C ILE A 182 20.26 -11.20 -22.03
N ILE A 183 19.47 -10.12 -21.96
CA ILE A 183 18.47 -9.80 -22.99
C ILE A 183 19.13 -9.70 -24.36
N GLU A 184 20.22 -8.91 -24.46
CA GLU A 184 20.97 -8.72 -25.70
C GLU A 184 21.59 -10.04 -26.19
N LYS A 185 22.24 -10.79 -25.29
CA LYS A 185 22.94 -12.03 -25.64
C LYS A 185 22.00 -13.10 -26.18
N TYR A 186 20.81 -13.24 -25.64
CA TYR A 186 19.87 -14.29 -25.99
C TYR A 186 18.72 -13.83 -26.91
N GLY A 187 18.70 -12.54 -27.29
CA GLY A 187 17.70 -11.99 -28.20
C GLY A 187 16.29 -12.07 -27.63
N ILE A 188 16.12 -11.67 -26.36
CA ILE A 188 14.84 -11.71 -25.67
C ILE A 188 14.04 -10.47 -26.02
N ASP A 189 12.83 -10.64 -26.49
CA ASP A 189 11.86 -9.54 -26.66
C ASP A 189 11.10 -9.36 -25.32
N ALA A 190 11.65 -8.49 -24.48
CA ALA A 190 11.10 -8.25 -23.16
C ALA A 190 9.74 -7.53 -23.21
N ASP A 191 9.51 -6.69 -24.23
CA ASP A 191 8.26 -5.92 -24.39
C ASP A 191 7.09 -6.81 -24.84
N ALA A 192 7.39 -7.88 -25.59
CA ALA A 192 6.34 -8.84 -26.01
C ALA A 192 5.83 -9.72 -24.85
N GLY A 193 6.54 -9.73 -23.69
CA GLY A 193 6.29 -10.65 -22.61
C GLY A 193 6.75 -12.08 -22.94
N LEU A 194 6.52 -13.00 -22.01
CA LEU A 194 6.91 -14.42 -22.14
C LEU A 194 5.80 -15.33 -21.68
N THR A 195 5.57 -16.44 -22.36
CA THR A 195 4.71 -17.52 -21.84
C THR A 195 5.52 -18.51 -21.01
N VAL A 196 4.85 -19.30 -20.16
CA VAL A 196 5.51 -20.33 -19.34
C VAL A 196 6.30 -21.33 -20.20
N GLU A 197 5.77 -21.71 -21.37
CA GLU A 197 6.43 -22.62 -22.32
C GLU A 197 7.70 -22.01 -22.90
N GLN A 198 7.69 -20.69 -23.18
CA GLN A 198 8.87 -19.97 -23.65
C GLN A 198 9.96 -19.86 -22.57
N LEU A 199 9.57 -19.90 -21.28
CA LEU A 199 10.52 -19.88 -20.18
C LEU A 199 11.39 -21.13 -20.15
N ASP A 200 10.85 -22.33 -20.42
CA ASP A 200 11.63 -23.57 -20.42
C ASP A 200 12.75 -23.54 -21.46
N ASP A 201 12.45 -23.09 -22.68
CA ASP A 201 13.46 -22.93 -23.74
C ASP A 201 14.49 -21.86 -23.38
N LEU A 202 14.03 -20.71 -22.92
CA LEU A 202 14.88 -19.60 -22.50
C LEU A 202 15.83 -20.01 -21.36
N PHE A 203 15.30 -20.67 -20.34
CA PHE A 203 16.09 -21.09 -19.17
C PHE A 203 17.13 -22.16 -19.57
N ALA A 204 16.78 -23.09 -20.46
CA ALA A 204 17.73 -24.07 -21.00
C ALA A 204 18.89 -23.37 -21.76
N ARG A 205 18.57 -22.42 -22.63
CA ARG A 205 19.55 -21.66 -23.41
C ARG A 205 20.47 -20.81 -22.51
N ILE A 206 19.90 -20.15 -21.49
CA ILE A 206 20.69 -19.38 -20.52
C ILE A 206 21.61 -20.30 -19.73
N LYS A 207 21.10 -21.43 -19.23
CA LYS A 207 21.91 -22.39 -18.45
C LYS A 207 23.04 -22.99 -19.25
N GLU A 208 22.82 -23.32 -20.52
CA GLU A 208 23.85 -23.80 -21.42
C GLU A 208 24.95 -22.75 -21.67
N GLY A 209 24.55 -21.49 -21.90
CA GLY A 209 25.47 -20.40 -22.19
C GLY A 209 26.13 -19.76 -20.96
N GLU A 210 25.57 -19.98 -19.76
CA GLU A 210 26.02 -19.46 -18.46
C GLU A 210 26.06 -20.59 -17.40
N PRO A 211 26.86 -21.66 -17.58
CA PRO A 211 26.80 -22.86 -16.73
C PRO A 211 27.09 -22.60 -15.26
N ASP A 212 27.87 -21.55 -14.96
CA ASP A 212 28.25 -21.15 -13.59
C ASP A 212 27.20 -20.27 -12.88
N LYS A 213 26.14 -19.88 -13.59
CA LYS A 213 25.05 -19.08 -13.01
C LYS A 213 23.81 -19.95 -12.79
N TYR A 214 23.00 -19.53 -11.83
CA TYR A 214 21.60 -19.90 -11.81
C TYR A 214 20.84 -18.98 -12.78
N VAL A 215 19.75 -19.50 -13.34
CA VAL A 215 19.00 -18.75 -14.35
C VAL A 215 18.13 -17.69 -13.68
N THR A 216 17.45 -18.08 -12.61
CA THR A 216 16.48 -17.19 -11.94
C THR A 216 16.33 -17.54 -10.46
N GLN A 217 15.73 -16.63 -9.71
CA GLN A 217 15.43 -16.79 -8.28
C GLN A 217 14.30 -15.82 -7.92
N PRO A 218 13.36 -16.15 -7.01
CA PRO A 218 12.45 -15.16 -6.43
C PRO A 218 13.21 -13.94 -5.90
N GLN A 219 12.72 -12.74 -6.19
CA GLN A 219 13.43 -11.50 -5.85
C GLN A 219 13.57 -11.31 -4.34
N SER A 220 12.51 -11.61 -3.59
CA SER A 220 12.46 -11.41 -2.15
C SER A 220 12.64 -12.73 -1.40
N GLN A 221 13.24 -12.64 -0.22
CA GLN A 221 13.32 -13.77 0.70
C GLN A 221 11.92 -14.22 1.14
N GLY A 222 11.72 -15.53 1.30
CA GLY A 222 10.46 -16.10 1.77
C GLY A 222 9.31 -16.08 0.75
N THR A 223 9.59 -15.68 -0.49
CA THR A 223 8.66 -15.83 -1.61
C THR A 223 8.95 -17.08 -2.41
N SER A 224 7.93 -17.59 -3.10
CA SER A 224 8.04 -18.79 -3.93
C SER A 224 8.01 -18.47 -5.42
N ILE A 225 8.38 -19.46 -6.23
CA ILE A 225 8.24 -19.39 -7.70
C ILE A 225 6.77 -19.24 -8.06
N LEU A 226 5.88 -19.97 -7.39
CA LEU A 226 4.45 -19.89 -7.64
C LEU A 226 3.91 -18.50 -7.38
N GLU A 227 4.22 -17.90 -6.24
CA GLU A 227 3.80 -16.54 -5.91
C GLU A 227 4.41 -15.46 -6.81
N SER A 228 5.63 -15.70 -7.30
CA SER A 228 6.40 -14.71 -8.07
C SER A 228 6.23 -14.81 -9.57
N LEU A 229 5.68 -15.91 -10.08
CA LEU A 229 5.60 -16.18 -11.50
C LEU A 229 4.31 -16.89 -11.97
N PHE A 230 3.74 -17.77 -11.17
CA PHE A 230 2.60 -18.62 -11.57
C PHE A 230 1.27 -18.20 -10.95
N LYS A 231 1.14 -17.00 -10.41
CA LYS A 231 -0.08 -16.58 -9.73
C LYS A 231 -1.18 -16.19 -10.72
N THR A 232 -2.06 -17.14 -11.07
CA THR A 232 -3.21 -16.95 -11.97
C THR A 232 -4.55 -17.09 -11.25
N TYR A 233 -4.59 -16.85 -9.95
CA TYR A 233 -5.77 -16.98 -9.10
C TYR A 233 -5.92 -15.80 -8.15
N ASP A 234 -7.16 -15.52 -7.73
CA ASP A 234 -7.43 -14.62 -6.61
C ASP A 234 -7.37 -15.40 -5.29
N GLY A 235 -6.45 -15.05 -4.42
CA GLY A 235 -6.21 -15.72 -3.14
C GLY A 235 -7.18 -15.34 -2.03
N LEU A 236 -8.19 -14.51 -2.28
CA LEU A 236 -9.25 -14.09 -1.36
C LEU A 236 -8.77 -13.61 0.04
N GLY A 237 -7.48 -13.27 0.14
CA GLY A 237 -6.83 -12.73 1.33
C GLY A 237 -5.88 -13.69 2.04
N ASP A 238 -6.17 -14.96 2.15
CA ASP A 238 -5.38 -15.94 2.91
C ASP A 238 -4.79 -17.08 2.07
N THR A 239 -5.18 -17.19 0.81
CA THR A 239 -4.74 -18.25 -0.13
C THR A 239 -5.19 -19.67 0.26
N MET A 240 -6.00 -19.83 1.30
CA MET A 240 -6.55 -21.14 1.69
C MET A 240 -7.70 -21.55 0.76
N GLY A 241 -8.54 -20.57 0.43
CA GLY A 241 -9.55 -20.66 -0.62
C GLY A 241 -9.22 -19.70 -1.74
N VAL A 242 -9.28 -20.15 -2.99
CA VAL A 242 -8.94 -19.33 -4.15
C VAL A 242 -10.05 -19.34 -5.20
N LEU A 243 -10.10 -18.30 -6.01
CA LEU A 243 -10.84 -18.28 -7.26
C LEU A 243 -9.85 -18.40 -8.40
N MET A 244 -9.96 -19.46 -9.16
CA MET A 244 -9.10 -19.71 -10.31
C MET A 244 -9.36 -18.69 -11.43
N ASP A 245 -8.46 -18.64 -12.43
CA ASP A 245 -8.57 -17.75 -13.59
C ASP A 245 -8.76 -16.29 -13.19
N TRP A 246 -7.89 -15.81 -12.30
CA TRP A 246 -7.95 -14.43 -11.77
C TRP A 246 -9.33 -14.01 -11.24
N GLY A 247 -10.12 -14.97 -10.74
CA GLY A 247 -11.48 -14.70 -10.28
C GLY A 247 -12.46 -14.35 -11.41
N GLN A 248 -12.16 -14.72 -12.67
CA GLN A 248 -13.04 -14.48 -13.82
C GLN A 248 -14.10 -15.55 -14.03
N GLY A 249 -13.95 -16.69 -13.37
CA GLY A 249 -14.86 -17.83 -13.50
C GLY A 249 -16.22 -17.66 -12.81
N ASP A 250 -16.76 -18.74 -12.28
CA ASP A 250 -18.09 -18.84 -11.66
C ASP A 250 -18.11 -18.51 -10.15
N LEU A 251 -17.02 -18.01 -9.60
CA LEU A 251 -16.83 -17.71 -8.19
C LEU A 251 -16.89 -18.93 -7.25
N THR A 252 -16.69 -20.14 -7.80
CA THR A 252 -16.53 -21.34 -6.99
C THR A 252 -15.19 -21.32 -6.28
N VAL A 253 -15.21 -21.21 -4.96
CA VAL A 253 -13.98 -21.24 -4.15
C VAL A 253 -13.42 -22.67 -4.15
N GLN A 254 -12.14 -22.78 -4.43
CA GLN A 254 -11.40 -24.05 -4.46
C GLN A 254 -10.28 -24.04 -3.42
N ASN A 255 -9.93 -25.20 -2.89
CA ASN A 255 -8.69 -25.38 -2.17
C ASN A 255 -7.53 -25.39 -3.19
N LEU A 256 -6.67 -24.38 -3.17
CA LEU A 256 -5.56 -24.27 -4.13
C LEU A 256 -4.72 -25.55 -4.20
N PHE A 257 -4.43 -26.12 -3.05
CA PHE A 257 -3.52 -27.28 -2.91
C PHE A 257 -4.10 -28.60 -3.44
N ASP A 258 -5.43 -28.67 -3.66
CA ASP A 258 -6.13 -29.82 -4.27
C ASP A 258 -6.34 -29.65 -5.79
N THR A 259 -5.86 -28.56 -6.38
CA THR A 259 -6.03 -28.29 -7.81
C THR A 259 -4.93 -28.95 -8.64
N GLU A 260 -5.28 -29.44 -9.83
CA GLU A 260 -4.32 -29.90 -10.83
C GLU A 260 -3.30 -28.79 -11.19
N TYR A 261 -3.76 -27.55 -11.24
CA TYR A 261 -2.92 -26.38 -11.47
C TYR A 261 -1.78 -26.26 -10.45
N TYR A 262 -2.06 -26.43 -9.15
CA TYR A 262 -1.03 -26.39 -8.12
C TYR A 262 -0.01 -27.51 -8.27
N GLU A 263 -0.50 -28.74 -8.54
CA GLU A 263 0.38 -29.90 -8.81
C GLU A 263 1.31 -29.64 -10.00
N GLU A 264 0.79 -29.12 -11.11
CA GLU A 264 1.59 -28.75 -12.28
C GLU A 264 2.66 -27.71 -11.96
N CYS A 265 2.30 -26.66 -11.20
CA CYS A 265 3.23 -25.60 -10.81
C CYS A 265 4.37 -26.13 -9.91
N VAL A 266 4.07 -26.94 -8.89
CA VAL A 266 5.11 -27.46 -8.00
C VAL A 266 6.01 -28.50 -8.70
N ARG A 267 5.46 -29.29 -9.63
CA ARG A 267 6.26 -30.18 -10.49
C ARG A 267 7.16 -29.41 -11.44
N LYS A 268 6.71 -28.30 -12.00
CA LYS A 268 7.52 -27.40 -12.81
C LYS A 268 8.63 -26.75 -12.00
N ALA A 269 8.34 -26.28 -10.80
CA ALA A 269 9.34 -25.76 -9.89
C ALA A 269 10.40 -26.83 -9.53
N ARG A 270 9.98 -28.08 -9.30
CA ARG A 270 10.89 -29.20 -9.05
C ARG A 270 11.78 -29.48 -10.25
N GLU A 271 11.23 -29.53 -11.46
CA GLU A 271 11.98 -29.70 -12.71
C GLU A 271 13.07 -28.61 -12.87
N TRP A 272 12.73 -27.34 -12.62
CA TRP A 272 13.68 -26.23 -12.70
C TRP A 272 14.78 -26.29 -11.64
N ASN A 273 14.45 -26.75 -10.44
CA ASN A 273 15.43 -26.96 -9.38
C ASN A 273 16.41 -28.07 -9.75
N GLU A 274 15.92 -29.24 -10.23
CA GLU A 274 16.75 -30.38 -10.66
C GLU A 274 17.65 -30.06 -11.86
N LYS A 275 17.18 -29.21 -12.78
CA LYS A 275 17.97 -28.69 -13.91
C LYS A 275 18.99 -27.63 -13.48
N GLY A 276 18.99 -27.21 -12.21
CA GLY A 276 19.88 -26.19 -11.67
C GLY A 276 19.62 -24.80 -12.23
N TYR A 277 18.36 -24.48 -12.59
CA TYR A 277 17.95 -23.15 -13.00
C TYR A 277 17.79 -22.21 -11.80
N ILE A 278 17.38 -22.76 -10.67
CA ILE A 278 17.19 -22.08 -9.37
C ILE A 278 18.20 -22.57 -8.34
N LEU A 279 18.39 -21.79 -7.26
CA LEU A 279 19.23 -22.19 -6.14
C LEU A 279 18.68 -23.45 -5.47
N PRO A 280 19.50 -24.44 -5.14
CA PRO A 280 19.05 -25.69 -4.52
C PRO A 280 18.48 -25.49 -3.10
N ASP A 281 18.85 -24.41 -2.44
CA ASP A 281 18.41 -24.02 -1.10
C ASP A 281 17.46 -22.81 -1.08
N ALA A 282 16.77 -22.56 -2.19
CA ALA A 282 15.92 -21.38 -2.40
C ALA A 282 14.90 -21.12 -1.28
N SER A 283 14.37 -22.17 -0.64
CA SER A 283 13.38 -22.05 0.45
C SER A 283 13.96 -21.63 1.80
N THR A 284 15.27 -21.82 2.02
CA THR A 284 15.93 -21.59 3.31
C THR A 284 17.07 -20.56 3.23
N ASN A 285 17.42 -20.12 2.03
CA ASN A 285 18.52 -19.20 1.81
C ASN A 285 18.18 -17.82 2.40
N PRO A 286 19.04 -17.26 3.27
CA PRO A 286 18.81 -15.94 3.86
C PRO A 286 19.07 -14.79 2.88
N ASP A 287 19.80 -15.03 1.78
CA ASP A 287 20.08 -14.03 0.77
C ASP A 287 18.89 -13.88 -0.18
N THR A 288 18.62 -12.64 -0.59
CA THR A 288 17.56 -12.33 -1.55
C THR A 288 18.02 -12.60 -2.99
N GLY A 289 17.07 -12.79 -3.91
CA GLY A 289 17.35 -12.83 -5.34
C GLY A 289 18.06 -11.57 -5.82
N VAL A 290 17.76 -10.40 -5.22
CA VAL A 290 18.46 -9.13 -5.47
C VAL A 290 19.95 -9.23 -5.16
N ALA A 291 20.35 -9.85 -4.06
CA ALA A 291 21.76 -10.03 -3.71
C ALA A 291 22.51 -10.89 -4.73
N TYR A 292 21.88 -11.96 -5.20
CA TYR A 292 22.43 -12.81 -6.26
C TYR A 292 22.49 -12.11 -7.63
N PHE A 293 21.45 -11.33 -7.95
CA PHE A 293 21.40 -10.53 -9.17
C PHE A 293 22.55 -9.49 -9.19
N LYS A 294 22.73 -8.77 -8.08
CA LYS A 294 23.78 -7.78 -7.90
C LYS A 294 25.18 -8.35 -8.07
N THR A 295 25.42 -9.57 -7.61
CA THR A 295 26.72 -10.26 -7.74
C THR A 295 26.89 -10.99 -9.08
N GLY A 296 25.87 -10.97 -9.96
CA GLY A 296 25.89 -11.65 -11.25
C GLY A 296 25.78 -13.16 -11.18
N LYS A 297 25.38 -13.72 -10.04
CA LYS A 297 25.20 -15.15 -9.85
C LYS A 297 23.89 -15.69 -10.43
N VAL A 298 22.91 -14.80 -10.67
CA VAL A 298 21.67 -15.11 -11.39
C VAL A 298 21.56 -14.24 -12.63
N ALA A 299 20.92 -14.77 -13.68
CA ALA A 299 20.65 -14.05 -14.93
C ALA A 299 19.39 -13.18 -14.82
N SER A 300 18.43 -13.58 -13.99
CA SER A 300 17.16 -12.90 -13.75
C SER A 300 16.66 -13.11 -12.33
N THR A 301 15.65 -12.31 -11.94
CA THR A 301 14.83 -12.58 -10.76
C THR A 301 13.34 -12.63 -11.13
N MET A 302 12.58 -13.44 -10.43
CA MET A 302 11.11 -13.47 -10.53
C MET A 302 10.52 -12.47 -9.55
N SER A 303 9.57 -11.68 -10.00
CA SER A 303 8.98 -10.64 -9.15
C SER A 303 7.59 -10.21 -9.63
N LEU A 304 6.94 -9.46 -8.77
CA LEU A 304 5.84 -8.58 -9.13
C LEU A 304 6.38 -7.47 -10.04
N ILE A 305 5.69 -7.25 -11.15
CA ILE A 305 6.05 -6.26 -12.18
C ILE A 305 4.97 -5.16 -12.22
N HIS A 306 5.43 -3.93 -12.19
CA HIS A 306 4.64 -2.72 -12.43
C HIS A 306 5.51 -1.68 -13.14
N PRO A 307 4.98 -0.60 -13.70
CA PRO A 307 5.78 0.49 -14.26
C PRO A 307 6.76 1.00 -13.20
N GLY A 308 7.98 1.33 -13.59
CA GLY A 308 9.05 1.77 -12.66
C GLY A 308 9.95 0.65 -12.15
N VAL A 309 9.52 -0.64 -12.13
CA VAL A 309 10.38 -1.76 -11.69
C VAL A 309 11.74 -1.80 -12.38
N PRO A 310 11.88 -1.54 -13.70
CA PRO A 310 13.20 -1.49 -14.35
C PRO A 310 14.14 -0.44 -13.75
N THR A 311 13.63 0.77 -13.51
CA THR A 311 14.41 1.86 -12.89
C THR A 311 14.75 1.54 -11.44
N ASP A 312 13.79 1.13 -10.65
CA ASP A 312 13.99 0.77 -9.24
C ASP A 312 15.02 -0.35 -9.09
N SER A 313 14.90 -1.40 -9.90
CA SER A 313 15.81 -2.54 -9.87
C SER A 313 17.21 -2.16 -10.35
N THR A 314 17.32 -1.30 -11.37
CA THR A 314 18.61 -0.76 -11.83
C THR A 314 19.27 0.07 -10.74
N ASN A 315 18.54 0.96 -10.08
CA ASN A 315 19.04 1.80 -8.99
C ASN A 315 19.45 0.95 -7.78
N MET A 316 18.64 -0.04 -7.42
CA MET A 316 18.90 -0.93 -6.28
C MET A 316 20.14 -1.80 -6.50
N THR A 317 20.35 -2.31 -7.71
CA THR A 317 21.41 -3.29 -8.00
C THR A 317 22.66 -2.67 -8.62
N GLY A 318 22.55 -1.51 -9.27
CA GLY A 318 23.58 -0.90 -10.10
C GLY A 318 23.77 -1.61 -11.45
N ILE A 319 22.83 -2.50 -11.85
CA ILE A 319 22.89 -3.29 -13.07
C ILE A 319 21.68 -2.94 -13.94
N PRO A 320 21.91 -2.47 -15.18
CA PRO A 320 20.82 -2.21 -16.11
C PRO A 320 19.97 -3.46 -16.35
N CYS A 321 18.67 -3.32 -16.17
CA CYS A 321 17.71 -4.41 -16.33
C CYS A 321 16.40 -3.93 -16.96
N SER A 322 15.66 -4.89 -17.51
CA SER A 322 14.32 -4.71 -18.06
C SER A 322 13.42 -5.82 -17.54
N THR A 323 12.12 -5.68 -17.73
CA THR A 323 11.12 -6.64 -17.25
C THR A 323 10.42 -7.33 -18.41
N ALA A 324 10.18 -8.63 -18.27
CA ALA A 324 9.33 -9.40 -19.18
C ALA A 324 8.15 -9.98 -18.38
N ILE A 325 6.94 -9.56 -18.74
CA ILE A 325 5.70 -10.01 -18.09
C ILE A 325 5.41 -11.45 -18.53
N VAL A 326 5.04 -12.30 -17.58
CA VAL A 326 4.57 -13.69 -17.81
C VAL A 326 3.08 -13.80 -17.56
N ASN A 327 2.61 -13.22 -16.46
CA ASN A 327 1.18 -13.13 -16.16
C ASN A 327 0.71 -11.68 -16.19
N PRO A 328 -0.45 -11.42 -16.81
CA PRO A 328 -0.98 -10.07 -16.97
C PRO A 328 -1.27 -9.41 -15.61
N ALA A 329 -1.42 -8.09 -15.64
CA ALA A 329 -1.81 -7.31 -14.48
C ALA A 329 -3.20 -7.73 -13.98
N PHE A 330 -3.27 -7.98 -12.67
CA PHE A 330 -4.45 -8.46 -11.99
C PHE A 330 -4.67 -7.71 -10.68
N GLY A 331 -5.88 -7.13 -10.52
CA GLY A 331 -6.31 -6.44 -9.32
C GLY A 331 -7.32 -7.24 -8.52
N ASN A 332 -7.07 -7.38 -7.23
CA ASN A 332 -8.00 -7.95 -6.25
C ASN A 332 -8.08 -7.07 -5.01
N THR A 333 -8.89 -7.44 -4.04
CA THR A 333 -9.10 -6.64 -2.82
C THR A 333 -7.79 -6.30 -2.11
N GLN A 334 -6.84 -7.23 -2.02
CA GLN A 334 -5.57 -7.02 -1.31
C GLN A 334 -4.58 -6.13 -2.08
N THR A 335 -4.58 -6.17 -3.40
CA THR A 335 -3.73 -5.29 -4.22
C THR A 335 -4.29 -3.88 -4.27
N VAL A 336 -5.58 -3.75 -4.55
CA VAL A 336 -6.28 -2.47 -4.58
C VAL A 336 -6.28 -1.79 -3.22
N GLY A 337 -6.65 -2.52 -2.18
CA GLY A 337 -6.70 -2.04 -0.80
C GLY A 337 -5.36 -2.12 -0.05
N ALA A 338 -4.22 -2.14 -0.74
CA ALA A 338 -2.93 -2.21 -0.06
C ALA A 338 -2.67 -1.01 0.85
N VAL A 339 -3.13 0.18 0.45
CA VAL A 339 -3.20 1.39 1.27
C VAL A 339 -4.57 2.02 1.07
N ILE A 340 -5.28 2.25 2.16
CA ILE A 340 -6.65 2.79 2.19
C ILE A 340 -6.69 3.98 3.14
N GLN A 341 -7.03 5.15 2.63
CA GLN A 341 -7.26 6.32 3.46
C GLN A 341 -8.66 6.23 4.08
N SER A 342 -8.73 5.98 5.38
CA SER A 342 -9.99 5.73 6.11
C SER A 342 -10.23 6.76 7.20
N ILE A 343 -11.50 7.06 7.45
CA ILE A 343 -11.93 7.98 8.51
C ILE A 343 -12.31 7.17 9.74
N PRO A 344 -11.66 7.32 10.90
CA PRO A 344 -12.03 6.64 12.13
C PRO A 344 -13.33 7.21 12.72
N VAL A 345 -14.05 6.38 13.49
CA VAL A 345 -15.31 6.79 14.17
C VAL A 345 -15.11 7.90 15.21
N SER A 346 -13.88 8.16 15.64
CA SER A 346 -13.53 9.27 16.53
C SER A 346 -13.55 10.64 15.84
N CYS A 347 -13.53 10.69 14.51
CA CYS A 347 -13.56 11.92 13.72
C CYS A 347 -14.82 12.74 14.03
N LYS A 348 -14.65 14.06 14.22
CA LYS A 348 -15.74 14.97 14.58
C LYS A 348 -16.30 15.76 13.40
N ASN A 349 -15.55 15.84 12.30
CA ASN A 349 -15.97 16.56 11.10
C ASN A 349 -15.57 15.77 9.83
N PRO A 350 -16.24 14.65 9.55
CA PRO A 350 -15.92 13.80 8.42
C PRO A 350 -16.10 14.53 7.07
N GLU A 351 -17.01 15.49 6.97
CA GLU A 351 -17.22 16.27 5.76
C GLU A 351 -15.95 17.07 5.40
N LYS A 352 -15.34 17.73 6.38
CA LYS A 352 -14.09 18.47 6.19
C LYS A 352 -12.90 17.55 5.86
N VAL A 353 -12.88 16.34 6.41
CA VAL A 353 -11.87 15.32 6.06
C VAL A 353 -12.06 14.85 4.64
N LEU A 354 -13.31 14.65 4.18
CA LEU A 354 -13.62 14.30 2.79
C LEU A 354 -13.17 15.38 1.81
N GLU A 355 -13.34 16.67 2.13
CA GLU A 355 -12.80 17.76 1.31
C GLU A 355 -11.27 17.68 1.19
N PHE A 356 -10.57 17.36 2.27
CA PHE A 356 -9.11 17.16 2.24
C PHE A 356 -8.73 15.90 1.44
N VAL A 357 -9.45 14.80 1.62
CA VAL A 357 -9.25 13.59 0.79
C VAL A 357 -9.43 13.95 -0.68
N ASN A 358 -10.49 14.71 -1.04
CA ASN A 358 -10.69 15.13 -2.42
C ASN A 358 -9.48 15.89 -2.99
N LEU A 359 -8.89 16.80 -2.21
CA LEU A 359 -7.67 17.51 -2.63
C LEU A 359 -6.49 16.54 -2.87
N LEU A 360 -6.31 15.50 -2.06
CA LEU A 360 -5.26 14.51 -2.28
C LEU A 360 -5.44 13.73 -3.59
N TYR A 361 -6.67 13.69 -4.15
CA TYR A 361 -6.96 13.00 -5.41
C TYR A 361 -7.06 13.92 -6.61
N SER A 362 -7.21 15.23 -6.44
CA SER A 362 -7.45 16.18 -7.54
C SER A 362 -6.48 17.36 -7.60
N ASP A 363 -5.74 17.65 -6.54
CA ASP A 363 -4.89 18.86 -6.45
C ASP A 363 -3.40 18.48 -6.38
N ALA A 364 -2.69 18.76 -7.48
CA ALA A 364 -1.26 18.44 -7.59
C ALA A 364 -0.39 19.19 -6.56
N GLU A 365 -0.75 20.44 -6.17
CA GLU A 365 0.00 21.21 -5.20
C GLU A 365 -0.07 20.57 -3.81
N VAL A 366 -1.30 20.17 -3.37
CA VAL A 366 -1.51 19.48 -2.09
C VAL A 366 -0.81 18.11 -2.09
N TYR A 367 -0.97 17.34 -3.16
CA TYR A 367 -0.36 16.03 -3.26
C TYR A 367 1.18 16.10 -3.22
N ASN A 368 1.78 16.97 -4.04
CA ASN A 368 3.25 17.07 -4.14
C ASN A 368 3.88 17.72 -2.90
N ALA A 369 3.18 18.65 -2.23
CA ALA A 369 3.62 19.20 -0.95
C ALA A 369 3.77 18.10 0.12
N LEU A 370 2.86 17.11 0.13
CA LEU A 370 2.95 15.99 1.05
C LEU A 370 4.02 14.96 0.61
N VAL A 371 4.13 14.66 -0.68
CA VAL A 371 5.03 13.59 -1.17
C VAL A 371 6.47 14.06 -1.29
N TRP A 372 6.70 15.25 -1.85
CA TRP A 372 8.02 15.77 -2.19
C TRP A 372 8.50 16.90 -1.29
N GLY A 373 7.57 17.50 -0.52
CA GLY A 373 7.86 18.60 0.38
C GLY A 373 7.82 19.96 -0.31
N ILE A 374 8.86 20.78 -0.17
CA ILE A 374 8.89 22.21 -0.54
C ILE A 374 9.85 22.43 -1.70
N GLU A 375 9.36 23.03 -2.78
CA GLU A 375 10.17 23.43 -3.93
C GLU A 375 11.29 24.41 -3.52
N GLY A 376 12.47 24.21 -4.10
CA GLY A 376 13.67 24.98 -3.77
C GLY A 376 14.38 24.57 -2.48
N THR A 377 13.72 23.75 -1.63
CA THR A 377 14.27 23.22 -0.38
C THR A 377 14.53 21.71 -0.49
N HIS A 378 13.53 20.94 -0.82
CA HIS A 378 13.59 19.47 -0.88
C HIS A 378 13.70 18.94 -2.31
N TYR A 379 13.09 19.64 -3.25
CA TYR A 379 13.18 19.36 -4.68
C TYR A 379 13.21 20.66 -5.50
N GLN A 380 13.57 20.56 -6.75
CA GLN A 380 13.40 21.59 -7.78
C GLN A 380 13.06 20.95 -9.11
N HIS A 381 12.33 21.67 -9.96
CA HIS A 381 12.07 21.20 -11.31
C HIS A 381 13.33 21.17 -12.15
N VAL A 382 13.46 20.14 -12.99
CA VAL A 382 14.50 20.07 -14.00
C VAL A 382 14.22 21.12 -15.06
N LYS A 383 15.23 21.89 -15.44
CA LYS A 383 15.08 22.97 -16.41
C LYS A 383 14.44 22.46 -17.71
N GLY A 384 13.27 22.99 -18.03
CA GLY A 384 12.52 22.69 -19.24
C GLY A 384 11.53 21.54 -19.14
N SER A 385 11.36 20.96 -17.96
CA SER A 385 10.29 19.99 -17.65
C SER A 385 9.41 20.50 -16.51
N GLU A 386 8.11 20.36 -16.65
CA GLU A 386 7.14 20.57 -15.58
C GLU A 386 6.87 19.31 -14.76
N LYS A 387 7.29 18.15 -15.25
CA LYS A 387 7.09 16.86 -14.61
C LYS A 387 8.32 16.38 -13.82
N TRP A 388 9.52 16.51 -14.41
CA TRP A 388 10.73 16.03 -13.75
C TRP A 388 11.20 16.93 -12.64
N ILE A 389 11.51 16.29 -11.50
CA ILE A 389 12.15 16.93 -10.36
C ILE A 389 13.50 16.28 -10.03
N THR A 390 14.33 17.02 -9.33
CA THR A 390 15.64 16.61 -8.80
C THR A 390 15.92 17.32 -7.49
N TYR A 391 17.00 16.96 -6.81
CA TYR A 391 17.44 17.74 -5.65
C TYR A 391 17.89 19.15 -6.06
N PRO A 392 17.68 20.18 -5.21
CA PRO A 392 18.25 21.49 -5.40
C PRO A 392 19.78 21.47 -5.43
N ASP A 393 20.40 22.50 -5.99
CA ASP A 393 21.87 22.62 -6.06
C ASP A 393 22.52 22.51 -4.69
N GLY A 394 23.43 21.52 -4.54
CA GLY A 394 24.13 21.26 -3.29
C GLY A 394 23.38 20.38 -2.29
N VAL A 395 22.16 19.98 -2.58
CA VAL A 395 21.36 19.03 -1.79
C VAL A 395 21.49 17.63 -2.39
N THR A 396 21.51 16.62 -1.55
CA THR A 396 21.53 15.20 -1.93
C THR A 396 20.50 14.43 -1.10
N GLY A 397 20.22 13.19 -1.43
CA GLY A 397 19.34 12.33 -0.63
C GLY A 397 19.83 12.14 0.82
N GLU A 398 21.13 12.29 1.07
CA GLU A 398 21.69 12.19 2.43
C GLU A 398 21.60 13.51 3.21
N THR A 399 21.52 14.65 2.52
CA THR A 399 21.52 15.99 3.12
C THR A 399 20.15 16.67 3.10
N SER A 400 19.19 16.16 2.33
CA SER A 400 17.81 16.63 2.34
C SER A 400 17.14 16.26 3.67
N GLY A 401 16.42 17.21 4.26
CA GLY A 401 15.60 16.97 5.46
C GLY A 401 14.29 16.23 5.16
N TYR A 402 13.94 16.08 3.87
CA TYR A 402 12.71 15.42 3.44
C TYR A 402 12.94 14.61 2.15
N THR A 403 12.88 13.31 2.27
CA THR A 403 13.07 12.34 1.17
C THR A 403 12.00 11.25 1.22
N LEU A 404 10.78 11.60 1.62
CA LEU A 404 9.68 10.64 1.82
C LEU A 404 9.38 9.86 0.55
N SER A 405 9.23 10.54 -0.59
CA SER A 405 8.97 9.97 -1.94
C SER A 405 7.93 8.84 -1.99
N ALA A 406 7.02 8.80 -1.01
CA ALA A 406 6.01 7.74 -0.85
C ALA A 406 4.79 8.01 -1.75
N THR A 407 4.99 8.03 -3.06
CA THR A 407 3.92 8.27 -4.05
C THR A 407 2.79 7.24 -4.00
N TYR A 408 3.01 6.10 -3.37
CA TYR A 408 2.03 5.02 -3.21
C TYR A 408 1.13 5.19 -1.99
N ALA A 409 1.49 6.04 -1.03
CA ALA A 409 0.87 6.08 0.29
C ALA A 409 -0.28 7.08 0.42
N PHE A 410 -0.44 7.98 -0.54
CA PHE A 410 -1.39 9.08 -0.48
C PHE A 410 -2.17 9.24 -1.77
N GLY A 411 -3.45 9.56 -1.69
CA GLY A 411 -4.33 10.01 -2.77
C GLY A 411 -4.04 9.44 -4.17
N ASN A 412 -3.84 10.35 -5.12
CA ASN A 412 -3.70 10.03 -6.53
C ASN A 412 -2.26 10.22 -7.03
N ARG A 413 -1.53 9.13 -7.22
CA ARG A 413 -0.17 9.11 -7.76
C ARG A 413 -0.03 9.81 -9.11
N TYR A 414 -1.06 9.83 -9.97
CA TYR A 414 -0.97 10.46 -11.29
C TYR A 414 -0.72 11.97 -11.23
N LEU A 415 -0.94 12.59 -10.07
CA LEU A 415 -0.62 13.98 -9.79
C LEU A 415 0.85 14.20 -9.41
N SER A 416 1.62 13.11 -9.17
CA SER A 416 3.00 13.20 -8.69
C SER A 416 3.93 13.79 -9.73
N TYR A 417 4.83 14.64 -9.29
CA TYR A 417 6.07 14.88 -10.03
C TYR A 417 6.88 13.59 -10.14
N ILE A 418 7.76 13.52 -11.12
CA ILE A 418 8.53 12.33 -11.46
C ILE A 418 10.00 12.63 -11.19
N TRP A 419 10.69 11.72 -10.50
CA TRP A 419 12.12 11.85 -10.30
C TRP A 419 12.86 11.71 -11.64
N ASN A 420 13.85 12.54 -11.90
CA ASN A 420 14.50 12.64 -13.20
C ASN A 420 15.29 11.40 -13.66
N THR A 421 15.38 10.36 -12.84
CA THR A 421 15.90 9.04 -13.23
C THR A 421 14.83 8.13 -13.83
N ASP A 422 13.56 8.49 -13.67
CA ASP A 422 12.42 7.76 -14.20
C ASP A 422 11.98 8.30 -15.58
N PRO A 423 11.30 7.49 -16.39
CA PRO A 423 10.67 7.97 -17.62
C PRO A 423 9.66 9.09 -17.33
N GLU A 424 9.64 10.13 -18.17
CA GLU A 424 8.72 11.28 -18.00
C GLU A 424 7.25 10.88 -18.12
N ASP A 425 6.97 9.77 -18.79
CA ASP A 425 5.64 9.18 -18.99
C ASP A 425 5.29 8.09 -17.94
N LEU A 426 5.97 8.08 -16.79
CA LEU A 426 5.78 7.03 -15.77
C LEU A 426 4.35 7.01 -15.22
N ASN A 427 3.75 8.16 -14.98
CA ASN A 427 2.38 8.23 -14.43
C ASN A 427 1.34 7.74 -15.46
N GLU A 428 1.50 8.11 -16.72
CA GLU A 428 0.66 7.62 -17.82
C GLU A 428 0.78 6.09 -17.98
N LYS A 429 1.97 5.53 -17.79
CA LYS A 429 2.18 4.07 -17.78
C LYS A 429 1.49 3.39 -16.60
N TYR A 430 1.44 4.02 -15.42
CA TYR A 430 0.68 3.49 -14.30
C TYR A 430 -0.83 3.53 -14.55
N GLU A 431 -1.33 4.60 -15.15
CA GLU A 431 -2.74 4.71 -15.54
C GLU A 431 -3.11 3.62 -16.53
N GLU A 432 -2.37 3.49 -17.64
CA GLU A 432 -2.56 2.42 -18.63
C GLU A 432 -2.47 1.02 -18.01
N PHE A 433 -1.51 0.79 -17.10
CA PHE A 433 -1.34 -0.48 -16.40
C PHE A 433 -2.57 -0.84 -15.56
N ASN A 434 -3.13 0.13 -14.84
CA ASN A 434 -4.30 -0.06 -14.00
C ASN A 434 -5.58 -0.25 -14.85
N ASP A 435 -5.74 0.51 -15.92
CA ASP A 435 -6.91 0.46 -16.80
C ASP A 435 -7.02 -0.88 -17.55
N ASN A 436 -5.87 -1.42 -17.97
CA ASN A 436 -5.80 -2.70 -18.68
C ASN A 436 -5.79 -3.92 -17.75
N ALA A 437 -5.77 -3.73 -16.43
CA ALA A 437 -5.71 -4.83 -15.49
C ALA A 437 -7.01 -5.66 -15.46
N ILE A 438 -6.84 -6.98 -15.35
CA ILE A 438 -7.94 -7.88 -15.03
C ILE A 438 -8.39 -7.57 -13.60
N LYS A 439 -9.68 -7.30 -13.39
CA LYS A 439 -10.24 -7.08 -12.06
C LYS A 439 -10.97 -8.33 -11.60
N SER A 440 -10.66 -8.84 -10.41
CA SER A 440 -11.42 -9.96 -9.84
C SER A 440 -12.91 -9.64 -9.72
N LYS A 441 -13.76 -10.58 -10.07
CA LYS A 441 -15.21 -10.47 -9.80
C LYS A 441 -15.55 -10.51 -8.31
N ALA A 442 -14.58 -10.89 -7.46
CA ALA A 442 -14.69 -10.88 -6.01
C ALA A 442 -14.04 -9.63 -5.39
N LEU A 443 -13.80 -8.57 -6.18
CA LEU A 443 -13.32 -7.30 -5.65
C LEU A 443 -14.27 -6.80 -4.55
N GLY A 444 -13.72 -6.39 -3.39
CA GLY A 444 -14.49 -6.04 -2.19
C GLY A 444 -14.74 -7.22 -1.23
N PHE A 445 -14.55 -8.47 -1.68
CA PHE A 445 -14.68 -9.62 -0.78
C PHE A 445 -13.49 -9.69 0.18
N VAL A 446 -13.78 -9.89 1.45
CA VAL A 446 -12.81 -10.19 2.50
C VAL A 446 -13.33 -11.36 3.33
N PHE A 447 -12.51 -12.40 3.47
CA PHE A 447 -12.86 -13.55 4.28
C PHE A 447 -12.72 -13.23 5.78
N ASP A 448 -13.79 -13.40 6.56
CA ASP A 448 -13.75 -13.30 8.02
C ASP A 448 -13.32 -14.64 8.62
N THR A 449 -12.09 -14.72 9.10
CA THR A 449 -11.55 -15.92 9.76
C THR A 449 -11.99 -16.08 11.20
N THR A 450 -12.70 -15.12 11.80
CA THR A 450 -13.09 -15.12 13.21
C THR A 450 -13.83 -16.41 13.63
N PRO A 451 -14.82 -16.92 12.87
CA PRO A 451 -15.55 -18.15 13.23
C PRO A 451 -14.72 -19.43 13.14
N VAL A 452 -13.63 -19.42 12.38
CA VAL A 452 -12.78 -20.59 12.05
C VAL A 452 -11.32 -20.38 12.41
N LYS A 453 -11.05 -19.51 13.36
CA LYS A 453 -9.69 -19.08 13.72
C LYS A 453 -8.75 -20.23 14.09
N ALA A 454 -9.26 -21.25 14.77
CA ALA A 454 -8.47 -22.40 15.18
C ALA A 454 -8.09 -23.29 13.98
N GLU A 455 -9.03 -23.50 13.07
CA GLU A 455 -8.85 -24.26 11.83
C GLU A 455 -7.91 -23.52 10.88
N ALA A 456 -8.11 -22.20 10.70
CA ALA A 456 -7.24 -21.37 9.90
C ALA A 456 -5.79 -21.38 10.41
N ALA A 457 -5.59 -21.30 11.73
CA ALA A 457 -4.27 -21.39 12.33
C ALA A 457 -3.62 -22.79 12.13
N ALA A 458 -4.41 -23.86 12.17
CA ALA A 458 -3.90 -25.21 11.91
C ALA A 458 -3.49 -25.41 10.45
N VAL A 459 -4.28 -24.91 9.50
CA VAL A 459 -3.93 -24.92 8.07
C VAL A 459 -2.68 -24.08 7.80
N GLN A 460 -2.62 -22.86 8.38
CA GLN A 460 -1.45 -21.99 8.24
C GLN A 460 -0.16 -22.68 8.71
N ALA A 461 -0.19 -23.42 9.82
CA ALA A 461 0.99 -24.14 10.30
C ALA A 461 1.48 -25.20 9.31
N VAL A 462 0.58 -25.87 8.59
CA VAL A 462 0.95 -26.82 7.52
C VAL A 462 1.52 -26.07 6.31
N MET A 463 0.90 -24.97 5.92
CA MET A 463 1.40 -24.12 4.84
C MET A 463 2.82 -23.59 5.14
N ASP A 464 3.07 -23.14 6.37
CA ASP A 464 4.40 -22.64 6.79
C ASP A 464 5.49 -23.73 6.71
N GLU A 465 5.12 -25.00 6.95
CA GLU A 465 6.05 -26.13 6.87
C GLU A 465 6.37 -26.55 5.43
N TYR A 466 5.36 -26.65 4.56
CA TYR A 466 5.50 -27.33 3.26
C TYR A 466 5.51 -26.39 2.06
N ARG A 467 4.84 -25.24 2.11
CA ARG A 467 4.58 -24.41 0.94
C ARG A 467 5.86 -23.92 0.26
N LEU A 468 6.74 -23.25 0.98
CA LEU A 468 7.98 -22.72 0.38
C LEU A 468 8.90 -23.81 -0.18
N PRO A 469 9.16 -24.96 0.51
CA PRO A 469 9.93 -26.03 -0.07
C PRO A 469 9.33 -26.67 -1.32
N LEU A 470 8.02 -26.86 -1.37
CA LEU A 470 7.31 -27.39 -2.55
C LEU A 470 7.34 -26.38 -3.71
N GLU A 471 6.91 -25.17 -3.46
CA GLU A 471 6.76 -24.15 -4.49
C GLU A 471 8.10 -23.61 -5.04
N ASN A 472 9.22 -23.86 -4.36
CA ASN A 472 10.58 -23.64 -4.85
C ASN A 472 11.25 -24.92 -5.35
N GLY A 473 10.53 -26.03 -5.44
CA GLY A 473 11.02 -27.28 -5.98
C GLY A 473 12.14 -27.94 -5.18
N VAL A 474 12.30 -27.58 -3.88
CA VAL A 474 13.36 -28.12 -3.02
C VAL A 474 13.04 -29.55 -2.56
N ILE A 475 11.76 -29.84 -2.35
CA ILE A 475 11.28 -31.18 -2.02
C ILE A 475 10.42 -31.76 -3.16
N ASP A 476 10.27 -33.07 -3.17
CA ASP A 476 9.44 -33.79 -4.15
C ASP A 476 7.96 -33.58 -3.81
N PRO A 477 7.12 -33.19 -4.79
CA PRO A 477 5.69 -33.03 -4.61
C PRO A 477 4.95 -34.28 -4.21
#